data_bf4b3c6e027abc80b9c15cdca59fb32b
#
_entry.id   bf4b3c6e027abc80b9c15cdca59fb32b
#
_cell.length_a   1.000
_cell.length_b   1.000
_cell.length_c   1.000
_cell.angle_alpha   90.00
_cell.angle_beta   90.00
_cell.angle_gamma   90.00
#
_symmetry.space_group_name_H-M   'P 1'
#
loop_
_entity.id
_entity.type
_entity.pdbx_description
1 polymer ?
#
loop_
_entity_poly.entity_id
_entity_poly.type
_entity_poly.pdbx_seq_one_letter_code
_entity_poly.pdbx_strand_id
1 'polypeptide(L)'
;ADLAFYAEDLKKAHAAMKVMRETGFIRAHLSKDGEPEKVLFSQTPYIKEVNINSPASLARLKELGKHAQENTDVVISLGIGGSYLGNKVLFDVHCGELWNSLSNEQRGNYPRIYFSGNNIDPRSTGDLIHHIEAMSKISCTHAQKKLKVLLLLISKSGGTLDTMSNFMVVY
;
A
#
# COMPACT_ATOMS: atom_id res chain seq x y z
N ALA A 1 -16.24 26.03 -22.24
CA ALA A 1 -17.27 25.01 -22.35
C ALA A 1 -18.49 25.48 -21.56
N ASP A 2 -19.66 25.45 -22.17
CA ASP A 2 -20.90 25.88 -21.50
C ASP A 2 -21.37 24.76 -20.56
N LEU A 3 -21.16 24.94 -19.25
CA LEU A 3 -21.58 23.98 -18.22
C LEU A 3 -23.11 23.79 -18.19
N ALA A 4 -23.88 24.73 -18.72
CA ALA A 4 -25.34 24.62 -18.79
C ALA A 4 -25.76 23.43 -19.66
N PHE A 5 -25.00 23.11 -20.70
CA PHE A 5 -25.26 21.95 -21.57
C PHE A 5 -25.23 20.61 -20.78
N TYR A 6 -24.42 20.51 -19.74
CA TYR A 6 -24.28 19.30 -18.95
C TYR A 6 -25.08 19.32 -17.62
N ALA A 7 -25.95 20.36 -17.42
CA ALA A 7 -26.60 20.55 -16.12
C ALA A 7 -27.44 19.34 -15.67
N GLU A 8 -28.17 18.69 -16.58
CA GLU A 8 -28.98 17.51 -16.26
C GLU A 8 -28.10 16.27 -15.94
N ASP A 9 -27.02 16.10 -16.67
CA ASP A 9 -26.08 14.98 -16.42
C ASP A 9 -25.32 15.16 -15.12
N LEU A 10 -24.97 16.39 -14.78
CA LEU A 10 -24.37 16.73 -13.47
C LEU A 10 -25.33 16.45 -12.32
N LYS A 11 -26.63 16.76 -12.46
CA LYS A 11 -27.65 16.42 -11.45
C LYS A 11 -27.77 14.90 -11.26
N LYS A 12 -27.82 14.14 -12.37
CA LYS A 12 -27.87 12.67 -12.32
C LYS A 12 -26.62 12.07 -11.66
N ALA A 13 -25.44 12.57 -12.03
CA ALA A 13 -24.17 12.13 -11.43
C ALA A 13 -24.14 12.44 -9.92
N HIS A 14 -24.56 13.66 -9.53
CA HIS A 14 -24.63 14.02 -8.12
C HIS A 14 -25.59 13.12 -7.33
N ALA A 15 -26.79 12.86 -7.88
CA ALA A 15 -27.75 11.95 -7.25
C ALA A 15 -27.18 10.53 -7.08
N ALA A 16 -26.51 10.01 -8.11
CA ALA A 16 -25.84 8.69 -8.03
C ALA A 16 -24.72 8.65 -6.97
N MET A 17 -23.90 9.69 -6.90
CA MET A 17 -22.87 9.81 -5.86
C MET A 17 -23.44 9.87 -4.44
N LYS A 18 -24.59 10.57 -4.27
CA LYS A 18 -25.30 10.64 -3.00
C LYS A 18 -25.81 9.25 -2.57
N VAL A 19 -26.43 8.52 -3.48
CA VAL A 19 -26.88 7.13 -3.22
C VAL A 19 -25.69 6.24 -2.84
N MET A 20 -24.59 6.28 -3.60
CA MET A 20 -23.39 5.52 -3.31
C MET A 20 -22.84 5.84 -1.90
N ARG A 21 -22.77 7.12 -1.54
CA ARG A 21 -22.30 7.53 -0.21
C ARG A 21 -23.20 7.04 0.92
N GLU A 22 -24.51 7.08 0.73
CA GLU A 22 -25.49 6.73 1.76
C GLU A 22 -25.68 5.22 1.91
N THR A 23 -25.66 4.48 0.81
CA THR A 23 -25.98 3.05 0.78
C THR A 23 -24.75 2.16 0.61
N GLY A 24 -23.68 2.67 0.04
CA GLY A 24 -22.51 1.92 -0.39
C GLY A 24 -22.69 1.19 -1.72
N PHE A 25 -23.89 1.18 -2.31
CA PHE A 25 -24.13 0.48 -3.57
C PHE A 25 -23.90 1.39 -4.78
N ILE A 26 -23.29 0.83 -5.82
CA ILE A 26 -23.16 1.44 -7.14
C ILE A 26 -23.72 0.50 -8.20
N ARG A 27 -24.23 1.11 -9.30
CA ARG A 27 -24.79 0.34 -10.39
C ARG A 27 -23.75 -0.60 -11.00
N ALA A 28 -24.14 -1.85 -11.21
CA ALA A 28 -23.33 -2.89 -11.84
C ALA A 28 -22.02 -3.29 -11.08
N HIS A 29 -21.87 -2.92 -9.80
CA HIS A 29 -20.81 -3.48 -8.99
C HIS A 29 -21.32 -4.73 -8.28
N LEU A 30 -20.94 -5.88 -8.82
CA LEU A 30 -21.37 -7.19 -8.35
C LEU A 30 -20.17 -7.99 -7.82
N SER A 31 -20.42 -8.83 -6.84
CA SER A 31 -19.49 -9.85 -6.35
C SER A 31 -19.23 -10.92 -7.42
N LYS A 32 -18.31 -11.83 -7.14
CA LYS A 32 -18.05 -12.99 -8.02
C LYS A 32 -19.28 -13.88 -8.23
N ASP A 33 -20.20 -13.87 -7.28
CA ASP A 33 -21.44 -14.66 -7.29
C ASP A 33 -22.62 -13.90 -7.93
N GLY A 34 -22.37 -12.68 -8.46
CA GLY A 34 -23.38 -11.84 -9.12
C GLY A 34 -24.26 -11.02 -8.16
N GLU A 35 -24.00 -11.08 -6.85
CA GLU A 35 -24.74 -10.30 -5.86
C GLU A 35 -24.21 -8.86 -5.74
N PRO A 36 -25.08 -7.86 -5.45
CA PRO A 36 -24.66 -6.49 -5.24
C PRO A 36 -23.63 -6.38 -4.10
N GLU A 37 -22.44 -5.85 -4.40
CA GLU A 37 -21.36 -5.65 -3.43
C GLU A 37 -21.26 -4.17 -3.03
N LYS A 38 -21.09 -3.92 -1.73
CA LYS A 38 -20.94 -2.55 -1.21
C LYS A 38 -19.56 -1.99 -1.48
N VAL A 39 -19.52 -0.75 -1.97
CA VAL A 39 -18.30 0.05 -2.13
C VAL A 39 -18.25 1.08 -1.02
N LEU A 40 -17.44 0.82 0.00
CA LEU A 40 -17.45 1.60 1.26
C LEU A 40 -16.29 2.60 1.39
N PHE A 41 -15.50 2.85 0.34
CA PHE A 41 -14.34 3.75 0.43
C PHE A 41 -14.68 5.16 0.92
N SER A 42 -15.87 5.68 0.56
CA SER A 42 -16.34 6.99 1.01
C SER A 42 -16.65 7.06 2.51
N GLN A 43 -16.77 5.91 3.17
CA GLN A 43 -17.04 5.79 4.62
C GLN A 43 -15.77 5.51 5.44
N THR A 44 -14.67 5.13 4.80
CA THR A 44 -13.43 4.77 5.50
C THR A 44 -12.82 5.89 6.34
N PRO A 45 -12.96 7.21 6.03
CA PRO A 45 -12.47 8.27 6.88
C PRO A 45 -13.22 8.38 8.23
N TYR A 46 -14.42 7.80 8.33
CA TYR A 46 -15.23 7.88 9.54
C TYR A 46 -14.99 6.66 10.42
N ILE A 47 -14.45 6.88 11.62
CA ILE A 47 -14.18 5.82 12.61
C ILE A 47 -15.51 5.39 13.24
N LYS A 48 -15.88 4.12 13.02
CA LYS A 48 -17.07 3.48 13.61
C LYS A 48 -16.68 2.08 14.11
N GLU A 49 -17.42 1.55 15.07
CA GLU A 49 -17.12 0.25 15.68
C GLU A 49 -16.96 -0.90 14.69
N VAL A 50 -17.75 -0.91 13.61
CA VAL A 50 -17.70 -1.92 12.56
C VAL A 50 -16.89 -1.53 11.32
N ASN A 51 -16.19 -0.39 11.37
CA ASN A 51 -15.36 0.09 10.27
C ASN A 51 -13.95 -0.52 10.38
N ILE A 52 -13.27 -0.74 9.24
CA ILE A 52 -11.85 -1.14 9.20
C ILE A 52 -10.93 -0.15 9.92
N ASN A 53 -11.33 1.12 10.03
CA ASN A 53 -10.65 2.18 10.79
C ASN A 53 -11.16 2.29 12.23
N SER A 54 -11.72 1.23 12.79
CA SER A 54 -12.11 1.20 14.21
C SER A 54 -10.90 1.41 15.13
N PRO A 55 -11.11 1.90 16.37
CA PRO A 55 -10.03 2.05 17.34
C PRO A 55 -9.22 0.76 17.55
N ALA A 56 -9.88 -0.40 17.54
CA ALA A 56 -9.22 -1.70 17.66
C ALA A 56 -8.32 -2.01 16.46
N SER A 57 -8.79 -1.76 15.23
CA SER A 57 -7.99 -1.94 14.02
C SER A 57 -6.78 -1.01 14.00
N LEU A 58 -6.95 0.25 14.42
CA LEU A 58 -5.85 1.21 14.51
C LEU A 58 -4.82 0.83 15.59
N ALA A 59 -5.27 0.31 16.73
CA ALA A 59 -4.37 -0.22 17.76
C ALA A 59 -3.55 -1.39 17.22
N ARG A 60 -4.20 -2.33 16.51
CA ARG A 60 -3.53 -3.46 15.87
C ARG A 60 -2.49 -3.02 14.83
N LEU A 61 -2.79 -2.02 14.01
CA LEU A 61 -1.82 -1.47 13.05
C LEU A 61 -0.61 -0.84 13.76
N LYS A 62 -0.80 -0.16 14.88
CA LYS A 62 0.31 0.39 15.68
C LYS A 62 1.20 -0.72 16.25
N GLU A 63 0.62 -1.79 16.76
CA GLU A 63 1.36 -2.96 17.23
C GLU A 63 2.20 -3.60 16.12
N LEU A 64 1.59 -3.81 14.94
CA LEU A 64 2.31 -4.35 13.78
C LEU A 64 3.44 -3.42 13.33
N GLY A 65 3.20 -2.11 13.30
CA GLY A 65 4.24 -1.12 12.98
C GLY A 65 5.41 -1.15 13.96
N LYS A 66 5.12 -1.24 15.26
CA LYS A 66 6.15 -1.38 16.30
C LYS A 66 6.92 -2.69 16.16
N HIS A 67 6.23 -3.80 15.92
CA HIS A 67 6.87 -5.09 15.68
C HIS A 67 7.81 -5.04 14.46
N ALA A 68 7.38 -4.42 13.37
CA ALA A 68 8.21 -4.23 12.18
C ALA A 68 9.43 -3.36 12.48
N GLN A 69 9.29 -2.26 13.23
CA GLN A 69 10.39 -1.40 13.65
C GLN A 69 11.45 -2.18 14.45
N GLU A 70 11.03 -3.01 15.39
CA GLU A 70 11.93 -3.76 16.27
C GLU A 70 12.59 -4.99 15.59
N ASN A 71 11.94 -5.55 14.58
CA ASN A 71 12.32 -6.85 14.03
C ASN A 71 12.70 -6.84 12.54
N THR A 72 12.73 -5.67 11.88
CA THR A 72 12.94 -5.58 10.44
C THR A 72 13.95 -4.50 10.10
N ASP A 73 14.89 -4.81 9.23
CA ASP A 73 15.89 -3.86 8.74
C ASP A 73 15.43 -3.19 7.42
N VAL A 74 14.69 -3.94 6.62
CA VAL A 74 14.17 -3.50 5.30
C VAL A 74 12.74 -3.97 5.08
N VAL A 75 11.89 -3.09 4.60
CA VAL A 75 10.54 -3.43 4.09
C VAL A 75 10.54 -3.28 2.58
N ILE A 76 10.03 -4.27 1.86
CA ILE A 76 9.74 -4.20 0.43
C ILE A 76 8.22 -4.23 0.26
N SER A 77 7.64 -3.12 -0.14
CA SER A 77 6.20 -3.00 -0.40
C SER A 77 5.91 -3.33 -1.86
N LEU A 78 5.16 -4.40 -2.08
CA LEU A 78 4.77 -4.89 -3.40
C LEU A 78 3.29 -4.58 -3.65
N GLY A 79 3.01 -3.81 -4.69
CA GLY A 79 1.65 -3.43 -5.06
C GLY A 79 1.60 -2.56 -6.31
N ILE A 80 0.42 -2.42 -6.91
CA ILE A 80 0.18 -1.58 -8.09
C ILE A 80 -1.06 -0.71 -7.89
N GLY A 81 -1.13 0.43 -8.54
CA GLY A 81 -2.26 1.35 -8.50
C GLY A 81 -2.60 1.80 -7.09
N GLY A 82 -3.83 1.59 -6.64
CA GLY A 82 -4.26 1.95 -5.28
C GLY A 82 -3.51 1.21 -4.16
N SER A 83 -2.97 0.04 -4.44
CA SER A 83 -2.13 -0.72 -3.50
C SER A 83 -0.68 -0.19 -3.38
N TYR A 84 -0.28 0.71 -4.26
CA TYR A 84 1.04 1.36 -4.29
C TYR A 84 0.97 2.85 -3.96
N LEU A 85 0.11 3.60 -4.68
CA LEU A 85 0.12 5.07 -4.66
C LEU A 85 -0.11 5.66 -3.27
N GLY A 86 -1.09 5.14 -2.52
CA GLY A 86 -1.40 5.64 -1.18
C GLY A 86 -0.23 5.48 -0.21
N ASN A 87 0.41 4.32 -0.23
CA ASN A 87 1.55 4.03 0.63
C ASN A 87 2.77 4.87 0.23
N LYS A 88 3.00 5.04 -1.08
CA LYS A 88 4.10 5.85 -1.61
C LYS A 88 3.94 7.31 -1.24
N VAL A 89 2.74 7.88 -1.37
CA VAL A 89 2.46 9.27 -0.95
C VAL A 89 2.72 9.46 0.55
N LEU A 90 2.22 8.55 1.39
CA LEU A 90 2.46 8.63 2.84
C LEU A 90 3.96 8.56 3.17
N PHE A 91 4.70 7.68 2.50
CA PHE A 91 6.14 7.57 2.64
C PHE A 91 6.84 8.87 2.23
N ASP A 92 6.53 9.42 1.05
CA ASP A 92 7.19 10.64 0.54
C ASP A 92 6.92 11.86 1.42
N VAL A 93 5.70 11.98 1.95
CA VAL A 93 5.33 13.10 2.84
C VAL A 93 6.03 13.00 4.20
N HIS A 94 6.13 11.81 4.79
CA HIS A 94 6.63 11.62 6.14
C HIS A 94 8.13 11.32 6.21
N CYS A 95 8.68 10.64 5.22
CA CYS A 95 10.07 10.17 5.23
C CYS A 95 10.97 10.97 4.29
N GLY A 96 10.44 11.42 3.14
CA GLY A 96 11.20 12.11 2.09
C GLY A 96 12.09 11.19 1.25
N GLU A 97 12.63 11.73 0.16
CA GLU A 97 13.38 10.96 -0.85
C GLU A 97 14.65 10.30 -0.31
N LEU A 98 15.32 10.95 0.64
CA LEU A 98 16.61 10.48 1.15
C LEU A 98 16.50 9.53 2.35
N TRP A 99 15.29 9.15 2.75
CA TRP A 99 15.06 8.27 3.89
C TRP A 99 15.95 7.04 3.92
N ASN A 100 16.02 6.32 2.82
CA ASN A 100 16.80 5.09 2.73
C ASN A 100 18.32 5.30 2.76
N SER A 101 18.80 6.53 2.55
CA SER A 101 20.20 6.91 2.63
C SER A 101 20.64 7.31 4.04
N LEU A 102 19.70 7.57 4.95
CA LEU A 102 19.98 7.92 6.33
C LEU A 102 20.54 6.73 7.12
N SER A 103 21.32 7.02 8.16
CA SER A 103 21.75 6.00 9.13
C SER A 103 20.55 5.42 9.91
N ASN A 104 20.72 4.28 10.56
CA ASN A 104 19.65 3.69 11.36
C ASN A 104 19.19 4.62 12.51
N GLU A 105 20.13 5.28 13.14
CA GLU A 105 19.84 6.26 14.22
C GLU A 105 19.07 7.47 13.70
N GLN A 106 19.46 8.01 12.53
CA GLN A 106 18.77 9.14 11.90
C GLN A 106 17.34 8.79 11.46
N ARG A 107 17.07 7.51 11.17
CA ARG A 107 15.72 7.01 10.92
C ARG A 107 14.94 6.66 12.19
N GLY A 108 15.48 6.87 13.39
CA GLY A 108 14.85 6.48 14.65
C GLY A 108 14.67 4.97 14.77
N ASN A 109 15.59 4.20 14.21
CA ASN A 109 15.57 2.73 14.11
C ASN A 109 14.41 2.15 13.27
N TYR A 110 13.72 2.97 12.48
CA TYR A 110 12.75 2.47 11.50
C TYR A 110 13.46 1.82 10.31
N PRO A 111 12.86 0.80 9.68
CA PRO A 111 13.44 0.11 8.53
C PRO A 111 13.58 1.02 7.31
N ARG A 112 14.45 0.64 6.38
CA ARG A 112 14.41 1.16 5.01
C ARG A 112 13.17 0.63 4.31
N ILE A 113 12.56 1.43 3.44
CA ILE A 113 11.35 1.05 2.74
C ILE A 113 11.57 1.20 1.24
N TYR A 114 11.40 0.11 0.51
CA TYR A 114 11.46 0.07 -0.95
C TYR A 114 10.10 -0.31 -1.52
N PHE A 115 9.80 0.23 -2.69
CA PHE A 115 8.55 -0.03 -3.38
C PHE A 115 8.84 -0.74 -4.71
N SER A 116 8.09 -1.81 -4.99
CA SER A 116 8.16 -2.58 -6.23
C SER A 116 6.78 -3.16 -6.56
N GLY A 117 6.67 -3.91 -7.66
CA GLY A 117 5.42 -4.57 -8.03
C GLY A 117 4.43 -3.68 -8.78
N ASN A 118 4.83 -2.46 -9.15
CA ASN A 118 4.02 -1.53 -9.95
C ASN A 118 4.15 -1.75 -11.46
N ASN A 119 5.10 -2.57 -11.89
CA ASN A 119 5.28 -3.05 -13.26
C ASN A 119 6.06 -4.37 -13.25
N ILE A 120 6.08 -5.06 -14.40
CA ILE A 120 6.92 -6.25 -14.62
C ILE A 120 8.18 -5.80 -15.36
N ASP A 121 9.11 -5.20 -14.62
CA ASP A 121 10.41 -4.80 -15.14
C ASP A 121 11.53 -5.64 -14.47
N PRO A 122 12.12 -6.59 -15.19
CA PRO A 122 13.14 -7.46 -14.63
C PRO A 122 14.41 -6.70 -14.21
N ARG A 123 14.69 -5.56 -14.83
CA ARG A 123 15.86 -4.74 -14.48
C ARG A 123 15.65 -4.06 -13.12
N SER A 124 14.54 -3.36 -12.96
CA SER A 124 14.22 -2.67 -11.71
C SER A 124 14.15 -3.65 -10.52
N THR A 125 13.51 -4.81 -10.73
CA THR A 125 13.42 -5.85 -9.70
C THR A 125 14.79 -6.47 -9.42
N GLY A 126 15.59 -6.73 -10.44
CA GLY A 126 16.96 -7.24 -10.31
C GLY A 126 17.87 -6.25 -9.56
N ASP A 127 17.81 -4.97 -9.89
CA ASP A 127 18.59 -3.93 -9.21
C ASP A 127 18.22 -3.85 -7.72
N LEU A 128 16.93 -3.96 -7.38
CA LEU A 128 16.48 -4.01 -5.98
C LEU A 128 17.05 -5.24 -5.25
N ILE A 129 16.99 -6.44 -5.85
CA ILE A 129 17.53 -7.66 -5.27
C ILE A 129 19.03 -7.53 -5.04
N HIS A 130 19.79 -7.11 -6.03
CA HIS A 130 21.23 -6.91 -5.92
C HIS A 130 21.59 -5.89 -4.82
N HIS A 131 20.79 -4.83 -4.69
CA HIS A 131 20.97 -3.85 -3.62
C HIS A 131 20.77 -4.48 -2.22
N ILE A 132 19.71 -5.25 -2.04
CA ILE A 132 19.41 -5.95 -0.77
C ILE A 132 20.50 -7.00 -0.44
N GLU A 133 20.96 -7.74 -1.45
CA GLU A 133 22.08 -8.68 -1.28
C GLU A 133 23.38 -7.99 -0.84
N ALA A 134 23.71 -6.85 -1.46
CA ALA A 134 24.87 -6.05 -1.07
C ALA A 134 24.76 -5.55 0.38
N MET A 135 23.60 -5.04 0.76
CA MET A 135 23.32 -4.66 2.15
C MET A 135 23.46 -5.84 3.11
N SER A 136 22.97 -7.02 2.73
CA SER A 136 23.08 -8.22 3.54
C SER A 136 24.52 -8.64 3.76
N LYS A 137 25.36 -8.59 2.71
CA LYS A 137 26.80 -8.89 2.80
C LYS A 137 27.51 -7.92 3.75
N ILE A 138 27.23 -6.62 3.64
CA ILE A 138 27.78 -5.58 4.53
C ILE A 138 27.36 -5.85 5.98
N SER A 139 26.08 -6.12 6.22
CA SER A 139 25.55 -6.41 7.56
C SER A 139 26.21 -7.66 8.18
N CYS A 140 26.37 -8.72 7.42
CA CYS A 140 27.04 -9.93 7.88
C CYS A 140 28.51 -9.71 8.18
N THR A 141 29.23 -8.92 7.36
CA THR A 141 30.67 -8.68 7.51
C THR A 141 30.99 -7.75 8.68
N HIS A 142 30.23 -6.67 8.83
CA HIS A 142 30.54 -5.63 9.82
C HIS A 142 29.78 -5.79 11.14
N ALA A 143 28.53 -6.22 11.10
CA ALA A 143 27.68 -6.33 12.28
C ALA A 143 27.45 -7.78 12.76
N GLN A 144 27.96 -8.78 12.02
CA GLN A 144 27.71 -10.23 12.27
C GLN A 144 26.21 -10.55 12.40
N LYS A 145 25.35 -9.76 11.74
CA LYS A 145 23.90 -9.84 11.83
C LYS A 145 23.29 -10.12 10.45
N LYS A 146 22.39 -11.09 10.38
CA LYS A 146 21.60 -11.31 9.16
C LYS A 146 20.63 -10.16 8.95
N LEU A 147 20.55 -9.62 7.72
CA LEU A 147 19.58 -8.62 7.33
C LEU A 147 18.17 -9.22 7.38
N LYS A 148 17.26 -8.59 8.09
CA LYS A 148 15.85 -9.00 8.18
C LYS A 148 15.01 -8.19 7.21
N VAL A 149 14.44 -8.87 6.24
CA VAL A 149 13.59 -8.28 5.20
C VAL A 149 12.14 -8.68 5.43
N LEU A 150 11.23 -7.70 5.42
CA LEU A 150 9.79 -7.89 5.47
C LEU A 150 9.21 -7.61 4.08
N LEU A 151 8.52 -8.60 3.50
CA LEU A 151 7.74 -8.40 2.28
C LEU A 151 6.30 -8.03 2.65
N LEU A 152 5.87 -6.84 2.21
CA LEU A 152 4.51 -6.35 2.38
C LEU A 152 3.78 -6.47 1.04
N LEU A 153 3.01 -7.53 0.86
CA LEU A 153 2.24 -7.80 -0.34
C LEU A 153 0.83 -7.21 -0.21
N ILE A 154 0.50 -6.26 -1.08
CA ILE A 154 -0.79 -5.57 -1.07
C ILE A 154 -1.53 -5.81 -2.39
N SER A 155 -2.61 -6.59 -2.33
CA SER A 155 -3.45 -6.89 -3.48
C SER A 155 -4.91 -7.05 -3.06
N LYS A 156 -5.84 -6.43 -3.79
CA LYS A 156 -7.28 -6.59 -3.56
C LYS A 156 -7.77 -7.99 -3.95
N SER A 157 -7.36 -8.48 -5.11
CA SER A 157 -7.83 -9.75 -5.67
C SER A 157 -6.95 -10.95 -5.30
N GLY A 158 -5.72 -10.69 -4.83
CA GLY A 158 -4.70 -11.72 -4.64
C GLY A 158 -4.11 -12.28 -5.94
N GLY A 159 -4.64 -11.89 -7.10
CA GLY A 159 -4.24 -12.41 -8.41
C GLY A 159 -3.72 -11.35 -9.39
N THR A 160 -3.34 -10.17 -8.91
CA THR A 160 -2.77 -9.11 -9.77
C THR A 160 -1.42 -9.57 -10.31
N LEU A 161 -1.33 -9.73 -11.63
CA LEU A 161 -0.17 -10.32 -12.30
C LEU A 161 1.16 -9.64 -11.94
N ASP A 162 1.21 -8.31 -12.06
CA ASP A 162 2.43 -7.53 -11.77
C ASP A 162 2.91 -7.74 -10.33
N THR A 163 2.00 -7.63 -9.36
CA THR A 163 2.32 -7.79 -7.94
C THR A 163 2.76 -9.22 -7.62
N MET A 164 2.05 -10.22 -8.15
CA MET A 164 2.37 -11.63 -7.88
C MET A 164 3.65 -12.09 -8.59
N SER A 165 3.90 -11.65 -9.83
CA SER A 165 5.15 -11.96 -10.54
C SER A 165 6.37 -11.39 -9.81
N ASN A 166 6.31 -10.12 -9.38
CA ASN A 166 7.39 -9.52 -8.59
C ASN A 166 7.57 -10.22 -7.24
N PHE A 167 6.47 -10.60 -6.57
CA PHE A 167 6.55 -11.36 -5.33
C PHE A 167 7.29 -12.70 -5.52
N MET A 168 6.95 -13.46 -6.56
CA MET A 168 7.60 -14.76 -6.86
C MET A 168 9.08 -14.65 -7.19
N VAL A 169 9.54 -13.49 -7.67
CA VAL A 169 10.95 -13.24 -7.98
C VAL A 169 11.72 -12.79 -6.75
N VAL A 170 11.10 -12.03 -5.85
CA VAL A 170 11.75 -11.45 -4.66
C VAL A 170 11.74 -12.43 -3.48
N TYR A 171 10.76 -13.32 -3.41
CA TYR A 171 10.63 -14.34 -2.36
C TYR A 171 11.58 -15.51 -2.59
#